data_05f3deb0eb468f9c213e51973e0835e3
#
_entry.id   05f3deb0eb468f9c213e51973e0835e3
#
_cell.length_a   1.000
_cell.length_b   1.000
_cell.length_c   1.000
_cell.angle_alpha   90.00
_cell.angle_beta   90.00
_cell.angle_gamma   90.00
#
_symmetry.space_group_name_H-M   'P 1'
#
loop_
_entity.id
_entity.type
_entity.pdbx_description
1 polymer ?
#
loop_
_entity_poly.entity_id
_entity_poly.type
_entity_poly.pdbx_seq_one_letter_code
_entity_poly.pdbx_strand_id
1 'polypeptide(L)'
;PPQLSERAKRDLESLGVEVRLNARVTEVTEQGIRVGEEFIETNTVFWAAGVRASGLGESLGVPVDRSRRVIVQPDLSIPGHPEVFVIGDMASLTPDGQDHPLPGVAQTAMQMGQFVGKVLKSEIAGRSTPSDRPKFVYKDKGSMAIIGKNRAVAAIGHRRFTGFIAWLLWAFVHIAFLVGFRNRLRVLFNWGVKWLLNSHDARLIVGDTNMHMSKPVGRGFTPKQQDEQ
;
A
#
# COMPACT_ATOMS: atom_id res chain seq x y z
N PRO A 1 7.28 -12.14 -8.48
CA PRO A 1 7.96 -13.25 -9.14
C PRO A 1 9.10 -13.81 -8.26
N PRO A 2 9.28 -15.14 -8.11
CA PRO A 2 10.26 -15.74 -7.19
C PRO A 2 11.67 -15.18 -7.35
N GLN A 3 12.13 -14.97 -8.58
CA GLN A 3 13.46 -14.41 -8.87
C GLN A 3 13.67 -13.01 -8.26
N LEU A 4 12.65 -12.17 -8.22
CA LEU A 4 12.74 -10.84 -7.60
C LEU A 4 12.70 -10.93 -6.08
N SER A 5 11.95 -11.88 -5.51
CA SER A 5 11.92 -12.13 -4.07
C SER A 5 13.27 -12.63 -3.56
N GLU A 6 13.88 -13.58 -4.28
CA GLU A 6 15.23 -14.06 -3.99
C GLU A 6 16.28 -12.94 -4.11
N ARG A 7 16.17 -12.08 -5.10
CA ARG A 7 17.07 -10.94 -5.23
C ARG A 7 16.88 -9.95 -4.07
N ALA A 8 15.65 -9.64 -3.69
CA ALA A 8 15.34 -8.76 -2.56
C ALA A 8 15.92 -9.31 -1.25
N LYS A 9 15.76 -10.61 -1.01
CA LYS A 9 16.35 -11.30 0.16
C LYS A 9 17.85 -11.14 0.19
N ARG A 10 18.55 -11.48 -0.89
CA ARG A 10 20.02 -11.35 -0.97
C ARG A 10 20.49 -9.91 -0.78
N ASP A 11 19.77 -8.94 -1.33
CA ASP A 11 20.11 -7.52 -1.16
C ASP A 11 19.94 -7.08 0.30
N LEU A 12 18.89 -7.54 1.02
CA LEU A 12 18.72 -7.30 2.46
C LEU A 12 19.80 -7.95 3.30
N GLU A 13 20.10 -9.23 3.05
CA GLU A 13 21.15 -9.97 3.76
C GLU A 13 22.52 -9.33 3.57
N SER A 14 22.81 -8.80 2.37
CA SER A 14 24.05 -8.06 2.11
C SER A 14 24.15 -6.71 2.84
N LEU A 15 23.02 -6.21 3.37
CA LEU A 15 22.97 -5.04 4.25
C LEU A 15 23.04 -5.40 5.74
N GLY A 16 23.22 -6.68 6.07
CA GLY A 16 23.29 -7.18 7.44
C GLY A 16 21.93 -7.50 8.07
N VAL A 17 20.87 -7.55 7.28
CA VAL A 17 19.52 -7.90 7.77
C VAL A 17 19.37 -9.42 7.76
N GLU A 18 18.99 -10.01 8.88
CA GLU A 18 18.56 -11.40 8.93
C GLU A 18 17.13 -11.53 8.39
N VAL A 19 16.95 -12.29 7.31
CA VAL A 19 15.64 -12.47 6.66
C VAL A 19 15.08 -13.85 7.01
N ARG A 20 14.03 -13.88 7.82
CA ARG A 20 13.33 -15.11 8.22
C ARG A 20 12.04 -15.24 7.42
N LEU A 21 11.99 -16.20 6.49
CA LEU A 21 10.79 -16.51 5.70
C LEU A 21 9.94 -17.55 6.44
N ASN A 22 8.63 -17.50 6.19
CA ASN A 22 7.63 -18.38 6.84
C ASN A 22 7.65 -18.30 8.38
N ALA A 23 8.19 -17.24 8.92
CA ALA A 23 8.32 -16.97 10.34
C ALA A 23 7.19 -16.04 10.80
N ARG A 24 6.12 -16.63 11.33
CA ARG A 24 4.96 -15.85 11.79
C ARG A 24 5.22 -15.33 13.21
N VAL A 25 5.14 -14.01 13.38
CA VAL A 25 5.11 -13.39 14.70
C VAL A 25 3.75 -13.68 15.34
N THR A 26 3.77 -14.32 16.51
CA THR A 26 2.57 -14.73 17.25
C THR A 26 2.24 -13.80 18.40
N GLU A 27 3.26 -13.10 18.93
CA GLU A 27 3.09 -12.19 20.05
C GLU A 27 4.07 -11.02 19.96
N VAL A 28 3.64 -9.84 20.41
CA VAL A 28 4.47 -8.65 20.58
C VAL A 28 4.29 -8.15 22.00
N THR A 29 5.38 -8.05 22.76
CA THR A 29 5.43 -7.58 24.14
C THR A 29 6.31 -6.35 24.28
N GLU A 30 6.39 -5.76 25.45
CA GLU A 30 7.34 -4.67 25.74
C GLU A 30 8.80 -5.14 25.73
N GLN A 31 9.05 -6.43 25.95
CA GLN A 31 10.39 -7.02 26.02
C GLN A 31 10.85 -7.61 24.68
N GLY A 32 9.94 -7.81 23.72
CA GLY A 32 10.30 -8.40 22.45
C GLY A 32 9.14 -9.03 21.69
N ILE A 33 9.49 -9.93 20.78
CA ILE A 33 8.53 -10.63 19.93
C ILE A 33 8.70 -12.15 20.04
N ARG A 34 7.59 -12.88 19.84
CA ARG A 34 7.62 -14.34 19.72
C ARG A 34 7.38 -14.76 18.27
N VAL A 35 8.24 -15.66 17.82
CA VAL A 35 8.19 -16.27 16.48
C VAL A 35 8.15 -17.79 16.64
N GLY A 36 6.97 -18.38 16.56
CA GLY A 36 6.79 -19.77 16.96
C GLY A 36 7.13 -19.98 18.45
N GLU A 37 8.08 -20.86 18.76
CA GLU A 37 8.57 -21.11 20.13
C GLU A 37 9.70 -20.15 20.55
N GLU A 38 10.32 -19.46 19.62
CA GLU A 38 11.46 -18.59 19.88
C GLU A 38 10.98 -17.21 20.38
N PHE A 39 11.62 -16.70 21.43
CA PHE A 39 11.45 -15.32 21.89
C PHE A 39 12.69 -14.51 21.52
N ILE A 40 12.45 -13.39 20.80
CA ILE A 40 13.50 -12.46 20.38
C ILE A 40 13.36 -11.19 21.21
N GLU A 41 14.34 -10.94 22.08
CA GLU A 41 14.41 -9.74 22.89
C GLU A 41 14.70 -8.52 22.02
N THR A 42 13.87 -7.50 22.11
CA THR A 42 14.06 -6.22 21.42
C THR A 42 13.21 -5.12 22.07
N ASN A 43 13.75 -3.91 22.09
CA ASN A 43 13.05 -2.72 22.55
C ASN A 43 12.38 -1.94 21.41
N THR A 44 12.57 -2.36 20.15
CA THR A 44 12.03 -1.64 18.99
C THR A 44 11.45 -2.61 17.98
N VAL A 45 10.17 -2.49 17.72
CA VAL A 45 9.45 -3.32 16.75
C VAL A 45 8.77 -2.43 15.72
N PHE A 46 9.09 -2.62 14.44
CA PHE A 46 8.37 -1.99 13.34
C PHE A 46 7.39 -2.97 12.71
N TRP A 47 6.10 -2.78 12.99
CA TRP A 47 5.07 -3.61 12.40
C TRP A 47 4.64 -3.05 11.04
N ALA A 48 5.06 -3.70 9.96
CA ALA A 48 4.77 -3.31 8.57
C ALA A 48 4.00 -4.39 7.80
N ALA A 49 3.17 -5.18 8.51
CA ALA A 49 2.49 -6.35 7.95
C ALA A 49 1.09 -6.00 7.40
N GLY A 50 1.00 -5.02 6.52
CA GLY A 50 -0.22 -4.70 5.79
C GLY A 50 -0.85 -3.35 6.13
N VAL A 51 -1.94 -3.04 5.42
CA VAL A 51 -2.70 -1.79 5.55
C VAL A 51 -4.15 -2.14 5.88
N ARG A 52 -4.74 -1.39 6.80
CA ARG A 52 -6.15 -1.44 7.14
C ARG A 52 -6.84 -0.20 6.63
N ALA A 53 -8.02 -0.35 6.05
CA ALA A 53 -8.80 0.78 5.60
C ALA A 53 -9.25 1.67 6.77
N SER A 54 -9.53 2.94 6.47
CA SER A 54 -10.09 3.88 7.44
C SER A 54 -11.43 3.39 7.97
N GLY A 55 -11.71 3.62 9.26
CA GLY A 55 -13.00 3.31 9.89
C GLY A 55 -14.20 4.04 9.29
N LEU A 56 -13.95 5.09 8.47
CA LEU A 56 -15.00 5.79 7.74
C LEU A 56 -15.82 4.86 6.82
N GLY A 57 -15.18 3.81 6.24
CA GLY A 57 -15.90 2.81 5.42
C GLY A 57 -16.96 2.06 6.21
N GLU A 58 -16.71 1.76 7.48
CA GLU A 58 -17.66 1.05 8.36
C GLU A 58 -18.89 1.93 8.70
N SER A 59 -18.71 3.27 8.77
CA SER A 59 -19.80 4.20 9.06
C SER A 59 -20.83 4.34 7.92
N LEU A 60 -20.50 3.83 6.73
CA LEU A 60 -21.44 3.82 5.59
C LEU A 60 -22.55 2.77 5.72
N GLY A 61 -22.45 1.84 6.67
CA GLY A 61 -23.45 0.80 6.89
C GLY A 61 -23.52 -0.25 5.78
N VAL A 62 -22.48 -0.38 4.94
CA VAL A 62 -22.40 -1.33 3.82
C VAL A 62 -21.37 -2.43 4.09
N PRO A 63 -21.42 -3.57 3.39
CA PRO A 63 -20.47 -4.67 3.58
C PRO A 63 -19.02 -4.23 3.39
N VAL A 64 -18.13 -4.74 4.27
CA VAL A 64 -16.70 -4.54 4.20
C VAL A 64 -15.96 -5.88 4.17
N ASP A 65 -14.77 -5.90 3.58
CA ASP A 65 -13.90 -7.09 3.56
C ASP A 65 -13.11 -7.24 4.88
N ARG A 66 -12.25 -8.28 4.97
CA ARG A 66 -11.42 -8.57 6.14
C ARG A 66 -10.44 -7.42 6.50
N SER A 67 -10.06 -6.60 5.52
CA SER A 67 -9.21 -5.42 5.70
C SER A 67 -10.03 -4.14 5.96
N ARG A 68 -11.34 -4.28 6.20
CA ARG A 68 -12.33 -3.19 6.40
C ARG A 68 -12.50 -2.28 5.20
N ARG A 69 -12.16 -2.74 4.00
CA ARG A 69 -12.43 -2.03 2.77
C ARG A 69 -13.89 -2.25 2.37
N VAL A 70 -14.54 -1.20 1.91
CA VAL A 70 -15.93 -1.24 1.41
C VAL A 70 -16.00 -2.07 0.14
N ILE A 71 -16.86 -3.07 0.11
CA ILE A 71 -17.13 -3.88 -1.08
C ILE A 71 -17.96 -3.03 -2.04
N VAL A 72 -17.34 -2.64 -3.16
CA VAL A 72 -17.95 -1.75 -4.15
C VAL A 72 -18.51 -2.51 -5.35
N GLN A 73 -19.45 -1.87 -6.05
CA GLN A 73 -19.95 -2.34 -7.32
C GLN A 73 -18.89 -2.19 -8.44
N PRO A 74 -19.06 -2.84 -9.59
CA PRO A 74 -18.12 -2.72 -10.71
C PRO A 74 -17.90 -1.29 -11.23
N ASP A 75 -18.83 -0.38 -10.99
CA ASP A 75 -18.73 1.06 -11.31
C ASP A 75 -18.12 1.90 -10.19
N LEU A 76 -17.66 1.26 -9.10
CA LEU A 76 -17.08 1.83 -7.87
C LEU A 76 -18.11 2.56 -6.98
N SER A 77 -19.41 2.45 -7.25
CA SER A 77 -20.44 2.90 -6.32
C SER A 77 -20.65 1.87 -5.20
N ILE A 78 -21.32 2.27 -4.11
CA ILE A 78 -21.70 1.34 -3.05
C ILE A 78 -23.09 0.71 -3.33
N PRO A 79 -23.33 -0.53 -2.86
CA PRO A 79 -24.62 -1.19 -3.04
C PRO A 79 -25.78 -0.35 -2.50
N GLY A 80 -26.83 -0.15 -3.31
CA GLY A 80 -28.02 0.59 -2.93
C GLY A 80 -27.91 2.13 -3.02
N HIS A 81 -26.68 2.66 -3.24
CA HIS A 81 -26.42 4.10 -3.31
C HIS A 81 -25.53 4.44 -4.51
N PRO A 82 -26.10 4.51 -5.71
CA PRO A 82 -25.35 4.81 -6.94
C PRO A 82 -24.71 6.21 -6.94
N GLU A 83 -25.19 7.12 -6.10
CA GLU A 83 -24.65 8.47 -5.91
C GLU A 83 -23.37 8.50 -5.05
N VAL A 84 -23.02 7.39 -4.36
CA VAL A 84 -21.87 7.33 -3.47
C VAL A 84 -20.79 6.43 -4.05
N PHE A 85 -19.59 6.97 -4.23
CA PHE A 85 -18.42 6.24 -4.72
C PHE A 85 -17.40 6.04 -3.60
N VAL A 86 -16.80 4.83 -3.55
CA VAL A 86 -15.64 4.54 -2.70
C VAL A 86 -14.49 4.09 -3.58
N ILE A 87 -13.33 4.72 -3.45
CA ILE A 87 -12.16 4.50 -4.29
C ILE A 87 -10.86 4.38 -3.48
N GLY A 88 -9.80 3.91 -4.12
CA GLY A 88 -8.47 3.78 -3.51
C GLY A 88 -8.43 2.72 -2.42
N ASP A 89 -7.65 2.99 -1.38
CA ASP A 89 -7.36 2.02 -0.31
C ASP A 89 -8.59 1.65 0.56
N MET A 90 -9.67 2.42 0.45
CA MET A 90 -10.93 2.12 1.11
C MET A 90 -11.84 1.19 0.29
N ALA A 91 -11.59 1.01 -1.00
CA ALA A 91 -12.41 0.20 -1.89
C ALA A 91 -11.90 -1.23 -1.99
N SER A 92 -12.82 -2.19 -1.96
CA SER A 92 -12.58 -3.59 -2.28
C SER A 92 -13.36 -3.96 -3.53
N LEU A 93 -12.68 -4.05 -4.66
CA LEU A 93 -13.23 -4.50 -5.93
C LEU A 93 -12.53 -5.77 -6.36
N THR A 94 -13.30 -6.84 -6.51
CA THR A 94 -12.83 -8.09 -7.14
C THR A 94 -13.30 -8.11 -8.58
N PRO A 95 -12.39 -8.00 -9.57
CA PRO A 95 -12.77 -8.06 -10.99
C PRO A 95 -13.38 -9.43 -11.35
N ASP A 96 -14.22 -9.43 -12.37
CA ASP A 96 -14.83 -10.67 -12.87
C ASP A 96 -13.72 -11.69 -13.23
N GLY A 97 -13.88 -12.94 -12.76
CA GLY A 97 -12.94 -14.04 -13.00
C GLY A 97 -11.63 -13.98 -12.17
N GLN A 98 -11.56 -13.13 -11.15
CA GLN A 98 -10.47 -13.11 -10.19
C GLN A 98 -10.95 -13.53 -8.80
N ASP A 99 -10.10 -14.25 -8.04
CA ASP A 99 -10.40 -14.72 -6.68
C ASP A 99 -10.04 -13.67 -5.62
N HIS A 100 -9.28 -12.65 -5.99
CA HIS A 100 -8.76 -11.65 -5.06
C HIS A 100 -9.11 -10.23 -5.49
N PRO A 101 -9.40 -9.36 -4.53
CA PRO A 101 -9.64 -7.95 -4.82
C PRO A 101 -8.37 -7.26 -5.32
N LEU A 102 -8.57 -6.16 -6.03
CA LEU A 102 -7.48 -5.31 -6.50
C LEU A 102 -6.57 -4.87 -5.34
N PRO A 103 -5.25 -4.73 -5.59
CA PRO A 103 -4.31 -4.33 -4.55
C PRO A 103 -4.53 -2.87 -4.15
N GLY A 104 -4.36 -2.57 -2.86
CA GLY A 104 -4.34 -1.20 -2.31
C GLY A 104 -2.99 -0.53 -2.62
N VAL A 105 -2.85 -0.01 -3.82
CA VAL A 105 -1.66 0.70 -4.28
C VAL A 105 -2.04 1.99 -5.01
N ALA A 106 -1.11 2.95 -5.02
CA ALA A 106 -1.36 4.27 -5.59
C ALA A 106 -1.88 4.23 -7.04
N GLN A 107 -1.38 3.33 -7.88
CA GLN A 107 -1.85 3.23 -9.27
C GLN A 107 -3.30 2.74 -9.38
N THR A 108 -3.77 1.87 -8.48
CA THR A 108 -5.19 1.48 -8.41
C THR A 108 -6.04 2.70 -8.02
N ALA A 109 -5.66 3.40 -6.97
CA ALA A 109 -6.36 4.60 -6.49
C ALA A 109 -6.45 5.70 -7.55
N MET A 110 -5.35 5.97 -8.25
CA MET A 110 -5.32 6.97 -9.34
C MET A 110 -6.22 6.60 -10.51
N GLN A 111 -6.23 5.32 -10.92
CA GLN A 111 -7.10 4.85 -12.01
C GLN A 111 -8.58 4.89 -11.62
N MET A 112 -8.91 4.50 -10.38
CA MET A 112 -10.27 4.62 -9.83
C MET A 112 -10.73 6.08 -9.81
N GLY A 113 -9.89 7.02 -9.33
CA GLY A 113 -10.22 8.44 -9.32
C GLY A 113 -10.43 9.02 -10.71
N GLN A 114 -9.59 8.65 -11.67
CA GLN A 114 -9.77 9.07 -13.07
C GLN A 114 -11.04 8.50 -13.70
N PHE A 115 -11.38 7.26 -13.36
CA PHE A 115 -12.61 6.62 -13.84
C PHE A 115 -13.84 7.32 -13.30
N VAL A 116 -13.95 7.50 -11.98
CA VAL A 116 -15.08 8.19 -11.33
C VAL A 116 -15.21 9.61 -11.85
N GLY A 117 -14.10 10.34 -12.02
CA GLY A 117 -14.12 11.68 -12.59
C GLY A 117 -14.70 11.72 -14.02
N LYS A 118 -14.47 10.69 -14.85
CA LYS A 118 -15.09 10.59 -16.19
C LYS A 118 -16.58 10.26 -16.11
N VAL A 119 -16.96 9.35 -15.22
CA VAL A 119 -18.37 8.99 -14.97
C VAL A 119 -19.15 10.23 -14.56
N LEU A 120 -18.72 10.93 -13.52
CA LEU A 120 -19.38 12.15 -13.03
C LEU A 120 -19.47 13.24 -14.12
N LYS A 121 -18.39 13.46 -14.88
CA LYS A 121 -18.40 14.42 -15.99
C LYS A 121 -19.43 14.06 -17.06
N SER A 122 -19.64 12.78 -17.34
CA SER A 122 -20.63 12.31 -18.31
C SER A 122 -22.06 12.54 -17.80
N GLU A 123 -22.32 12.19 -16.53
CA GLU A 123 -23.64 12.34 -15.90
C GLU A 123 -24.04 13.80 -15.72
N ILE A 124 -23.12 14.66 -15.26
CA ILE A 124 -23.36 16.11 -15.13
C ILE A 124 -23.68 16.74 -16.50
N ALA A 125 -23.08 16.22 -17.57
CA ALA A 125 -23.36 16.69 -18.93
C ALA A 125 -24.64 16.06 -19.54
N GLY A 126 -25.40 15.25 -18.79
CA GLY A 126 -26.63 14.58 -19.24
C GLY A 126 -26.39 13.51 -20.33
N ARG A 127 -25.16 12.98 -20.46
CA ARG A 127 -24.79 12.00 -21.50
C ARG A 127 -24.91 10.55 -21.05
N SER A 128 -25.03 10.29 -19.76
CA SER A 128 -25.22 8.97 -19.19
C SER A 128 -25.99 9.05 -17.88
N THR A 129 -26.56 7.94 -17.48
CA THR A 129 -27.26 7.76 -16.19
C THR A 129 -26.49 6.71 -15.34
N PRO A 130 -26.80 6.57 -14.06
CA PRO A 130 -26.18 5.53 -13.23
C PRO A 130 -26.31 4.11 -13.79
N SER A 131 -27.40 3.81 -14.53
CA SER A 131 -27.60 2.49 -15.16
C SER A 131 -26.71 2.23 -16.36
N ASP A 132 -26.15 3.28 -16.98
CA ASP A 132 -25.31 3.17 -18.20
C ASP A 132 -23.81 3.21 -17.87
N ARG A 133 -23.44 3.17 -16.59
CA ARG A 133 -22.03 3.26 -16.19
C ARG A 133 -21.23 2.05 -16.66
N PRO A 134 -20.04 2.27 -17.24
CA PRO A 134 -19.14 1.19 -17.56
C PRO A 134 -18.58 0.56 -16.29
N LYS A 135 -18.12 -0.69 -16.39
CA LYS A 135 -17.31 -1.34 -15.33
C LYS A 135 -15.91 -0.74 -15.28
N PHE A 136 -15.37 -0.56 -14.08
CA PHE A 136 -13.96 -0.20 -13.91
C PHE A 136 -13.05 -1.34 -14.31
N VAL A 137 -12.05 -1.06 -15.12
CA VAL A 137 -11.03 -2.02 -15.54
C VAL A 137 -9.66 -1.52 -15.12
N TYR A 138 -9.03 -2.26 -14.21
CA TYR A 138 -7.67 -1.97 -13.75
C TYR A 138 -6.63 -2.40 -14.79
N LYS A 139 -5.68 -1.51 -15.08
CA LYS A 139 -4.53 -1.79 -15.94
C LYS A 139 -3.28 -1.85 -15.06
N ASP A 140 -2.77 -3.06 -14.85
CA ASP A 140 -1.52 -3.24 -14.10
C ASP A 140 -0.34 -2.68 -14.92
N LYS A 141 0.38 -1.74 -14.33
CA LYS A 141 1.59 -1.13 -14.90
C LYS A 141 2.88 -1.77 -14.38
N GLY A 142 2.75 -2.80 -13.56
CA GLY A 142 3.85 -3.48 -12.89
C GLY A 142 4.03 -3.04 -11.44
N SER A 143 4.99 -3.65 -10.79
CA SER A 143 5.32 -3.42 -9.39
C SER A 143 6.81 -3.16 -9.21
N MET A 144 7.16 -2.36 -8.21
CA MET A 144 8.55 -2.09 -7.86
C MET A 144 8.71 -1.85 -6.37
N ALA A 145 9.84 -2.25 -5.82
CA ALA A 145 10.20 -2.04 -4.43
C ALA A 145 11.66 -1.61 -4.30
N ILE A 146 11.89 -0.55 -3.52
CA ILE A 146 13.23 -0.13 -3.12
C ILE A 146 13.66 -0.96 -1.91
N ILE A 147 14.92 -1.39 -1.91
CA ILE A 147 15.51 -2.15 -0.81
C ILE A 147 16.55 -1.30 -0.07
N GLY A 148 17.24 -0.45 -0.81
CA GLY A 148 18.23 0.45 -0.26
C GLY A 148 18.86 1.33 -1.33
N LYS A 149 19.91 2.06 -0.96
CA LYS A 149 20.64 2.88 -1.93
C LYS A 149 21.18 2.02 -3.06
N ASN A 150 20.82 2.36 -4.32
CA ASN A 150 21.20 1.65 -5.54
C ASN A 150 20.67 0.20 -5.64
N ARG A 151 19.71 -0.18 -4.81
CA ARG A 151 19.14 -1.52 -4.74
C ARG A 151 17.61 -1.45 -4.77
N ALA A 152 17.04 -2.00 -5.81
CA ALA A 152 15.61 -2.14 -5.99
C ALA A 152 15.30 -3.38 -6.84
N VAL A 153 14.04 -3.76 -6.86
CA VAL A 153 13.49 -4.76 -7.76
C VAL A 153 12.28 -4.18 -8.47
N ALA A 154 12.10 -4.50 -9.74
CA ALA A 154 10.95 -4.05 -10.51
C ALA A 154 10.49 -5.12 -11.51
N ALA A 155 9.17 -5.26 -11.61
CA ALA A 155 8.50 -6.07 -12.62
C ALA A 155 7.62 -5.16 -13.47
N ILE A 156 7.87 -5.07 -14.78
CA ILE A 156 7.10 -4.25 -15.72
C ILE A 156 6.71 -5.14 -16.89
N GLY A 157 5.46 -5.52 -16.98
CA GLY A 157 5.01 -6.55 -17.92
C GLY A 157 5.80 -7.86 -17.73
N HIS A 158 6.44 -8.34 -18.80
CA HIS A 158 7.27 -9.55 -18.73
C HIS A 158 8.72 -9.29 -18.33
N ARG A 159 9.14 -8.03 -18.24
CA ARG A 159 10.53 -7.65 -17.93
C ARG A 159 10.77 -7.56 -16.44
N ARG A 160 11.97 -7.97 -16.02
CA ARG A 160 12.44 -7.94 -14.63
C ARG A 160 13.71 -7.11 -14.54
N PHE A 161 13.73 -6.16 -13.63
CA PHE A 161 14.88 -5.28 -13.39
C PHE A 161 15.30 -5.41 -11.94
N THR A 162 16.62 -5.33 -11.67
CA THR A 162 17.18 -5.43 -10.33
C THR A 162 18.33 -4.46 -10.14
N GLY A 163 18.73 -4.21 -8.88
CA GLY A 163 19.88 -3.39 -8.53
C GLY A 163 19.72 -1.93 -8.95
N PHE A 164 20.81 -1.34 -9.46
CA PHE A 164 20.87 0.08 -9.78
C PHE A 164 19.88 0.51 -10.89
N ILE A 165 19.69 -0.31 -11.92
CA ILE A 165 18.73 0.00 -12.99
C ILE A 165 17.31 0.04 -12.47
N ALA A 166 16.92 -0.93 -11.64
CA ALA A 166 15.60 -0.92 -10.99
C ALA A 166 15.45 0.28 -10.04
N TRP A 167 16.51 0.69 -9.36
CA TRP A 167 16.52 1.86 -8.50
C TRP A 167 16.33 3.16 -9.29
N LEU A 168 17.00 3.32 -10.43
CA LEU A 168 16.78 4.46 -11.34
C LEU A 168 15.37 4.50 -11.91
N LEU A 169 14.83 3.36 -12.33
CA LEU A 169 13.44 3.25 -12.79
C LEU A 169 12.47 3.64 -11.67
N TRP A 170 12.69 3.15 -10.45
CA TRP A 170 11.90 3.52 -9.30
C TRP A 170 11.94 5.03 -9.04
N ALA A 171 13.13 5.64 -9.01
CA ALA A 171 13.30 7.08 -8.81
C ALA A 171 12.60 7.91 -9.91
N PHE A 172 12.78 7.51 -11.17
CA PHE A 172 12.15 8.18 -12.32
C PHE A 172 10.62 8.13 -12.23
N VAL A 173 10.04 6.94 -12.01
CA VAL A 173 8.58 6.78 -11.90
C VAL A 173 8.02 7.64 -10.76
N HIS A 174 8.63 7.61 -9.59
CA HIS A 174 8.13 8.36 -8.43
C HIS A 174 8.22 9.88 -8.65
N ILE A 175 9.28 10.38 -9.27
CA ILE A 175 9.40 11.81 -9.61
C ILE A 175 8.41 12.20 -10.71
N ALA A 176 8.23 11.37 -11.73
CA ALA A 176 7.31 11.64 -12.84
C ALA A 176 5.85 11.77 -12.38
N PHE A 177 5.45 10.98 -11.38
CA PHE A 177 4.09 11.02 -10.82
C PHE A 177 3.88 12.09 -9.74
N LEU A 178 4.92 12.82 -9.30
CA LEU A 178 4.74 13.96 -8.40
C LEU A 178 3.92 15.08 -9.05
N VAL A 179 3.03 15.66 -8.27
CA VAL A 179 2.22 16.79 -8.71
C VAL A 179 3.06 18.08 -8.71
N GLY A 180 2.97 18.84 -9.81
CA GLY A 180 3.61 20.13 -9.97
C GLY A 180 5.07 20.05 -10.44
N PHE A 181 5.38 20.77 -11.54
CA PHE A 181 6.72 20.80 -12.15
C PHE A 181 7.80 21.31 -11.18
N ARG A 182 7.50 22.37 -10.45
CA ARG A 182 8.43 22.96 -9.44
C ARG A 182 8.78 21.93 -8.35
N ASN A 183 7.80 21.15 -7.92
CA ASN A 183 8.00 20.13 -6.91
C ASN A 183 8.87 18.97 -7.43
N ARG A 184 8.67 18.55 -8.67
CA ARG A 184 9.52 17.54 -9.34
C ARG A 184 10.98 17.96 -9.38
N LEU A 185 11.26 19.20 -9.80
CA LEU A 185 12.63 19.74 -9.82
C LEU A 185 13.27 19.80 -8.43
N ARG A 186 12.51 20.26 -7.43
CA ARG A 186 13.00 20.31 -6.04
C ARG A 186 13.36 18.92 -5.52
N VAL A 187 12.48 17.94 -5.73
CA VAL A 187 12.72 16.57 -5.26
C VAL A 187 13.89 15.94 -6.02
N LEU A 188 13.96 16.10 -7.35
CA LEU A 188 15.06 15.61 -8.17
C LEU A 188 16.41 16.16 -7.69
N PHE A 189 16.49 17.49 -7.46
CA PHE A 189 17.71 18.13 -6.98
C PHE A 189 18.09 17.63 -5.57
N ASN A 190 17.15 17.60 -4.64
CA ASN A 190 17.40 17.14 -3.28
C ASN A 190 17.85 15.67 -3.25
N TRP A 191 17.22 14.81 -4.03
CA TRP A 191 17.61 13.39 -4.11
C TRP A 191 18.99 13.24 -4.74
N GLY A 192 19.30 14.01 -5.81
CA GLY A 192 20.61 14.01 -6.43
C GLY A 192 21.72 14.44 -5.46
N VAL A 193 21.52 15.54 -4.74
CA VAL A 193 22.48 16.02 -3.73
C VAL A 193 22.67 14.99 -2.62
N LYS A 194 21.59 14.46 -2.04
CA LYS A 194 21.67 13.42 -1.00
C LYS A 194 22.36 12.15 -1.47
N TRP A 195 22.10 11.74 -2.70
CA TRP A 195 22.78 10.60 -3.28
C TRP A 195 24.28 10.80 -3.43
N LEU A 196 24.71 11.99 -3.91
CA LEU A 196 26.12 12.36 -4.08
C LEU A 196 26.85 12.50 -2.73
N LEU A 197 26.24 13.23 -1.79
CA LEU A 197 26.86 13.52 -0.50
C LEU A 197 26.73 12.39 0.52
N ASN A 198 25.98 11.32 0.18
CA ASN A 198 25.67 10.21 1.09
C ASN A 198 25.09 10.66 2.44
N SER A 199 24.35 11.79 2.44
CA SER A 199 23.81 12.36 3.66
C SER A 199 22.50 11.69 4.06
N HIS A 200 22.36 11.35 5.33
CA HIS A 200 21.15 10.83 5.93
C HIS A 200 20.58 11.90 6.84
N ASP A 201 19.54 12.59 6.38
CA ASP A 201 18.84 13.55 7.23
C ASP A 201 17.85 12.79 8.11
N ALA A 202 18.03 12.89 9.41
CA ALA A 202 16.98 12.52 10.34
C ALA A 202 15.89 13.61 10.29
N ARG A 203 14.67 13.26 9.89
CA ARG A 203 13.53 14.15 9.96
C ARG A 203 12.92 14.02 11.34
N LEU A 204 13.13 15.02 12.18
CA LEU A 204 12.41 15.10 13.45
C LEU A 204 10.96 15.48 13.13
N ILE A 205 10.04 14.55 13.33
CA ILE A 205 8.61 14.83 13.27
C ILE A 205 8.20 15.25 14.67
N VAL A 206 8.12 16.54 14.89
CA VAL A 206 7.53 17.09 16.12
C VAL A 206 6.04 17.17 15.86
N GLY A 207 5.30 16.11 16.24
CA GLY A 207 3.85 16.15 16.31
C GLY A 207 3.40 17.01 17.47
N ASP A 208 2.25 17.68 17.37
CA ASP A 208 1.58 18.28 18.53
C ASP A 208 1.42 17.22 19.61
N THR A 209 2.02 17.46 20.77
CA THR A 209 1.91 16.61 21.96
C THR A 209 0.48 16.50 22.50
N ASN A 210 -0.48 17.20 21.89
CA ASN A 210 -1.92 17.18 22.19
C ASN A 210 -2.74 16.23 21.32
N MET A 211 -2.16 15.48 20.38
CA MET A 211 -2.84 14.31 19.92
C MET A 211 -2.86 13.33 21.09
N HIS A 212 -4.02 13.18 21.69
CA HIS A 212 -4.33 12.17 22.67
C HIS A 212 -3.48 10.92 22.37
N MET A 213 -2.54 10.62 23.25
CA MET A 213 -2.07 9.27 23.42
C MET A 213 -3.35 8.45 23.65
N SER A 214 -3.87 7.91 22.57
CA SER A 214 -4.83 6.83 22.68
C SER A 214 -4.19 5.89 23.68
N LYS A 215 -4.90 5.70 24.81
CA LYS A 215 -4.49 4.83 25.92
C LYS A 215 -3.72 3.66 25.31
N PRO A 216 -2.60 3.26 25.92
CA PRO A 216 -1.87 2.11 25.45
C PRO A 216 -2.90 1.03 25.22
N VAL A 217 -2.90 0.40 24.06
CA VAL A 217 -3.72 -0.76 23.76
C VAL A 217 -3.17 -1.88 24.65
N GLY A 218 -3.47 -1.71 25.92
CA GLY A 218 -3.36 -2.72 26.94
C GLY A 218 -4.52 -3.65 26.74
N ARG A 219 -4.28 -4.67 25.93
CA ARG A 219 -4.80 -6.05 26.08
C ARG A 219 -4.31 -6.82 24.85
N GLY A 220 -3.55 -7.86 25.16
CA GLY A 220 -2.92 -8.73 24.22
C GLY A 220 -3.82 -9.06 23.03
N PHE A 221 -3.26 -8.95 21.85
CA PHE A 221 -3.82 -9.52 20.65
C PHE A 221 -3.77 -11.05 20.81
N THR A 222 -4.81 -11.62 21.38
CA THR A 222 -5.07 -13.06 21.32
C THR A 222 -5.77 -13.33 19.99
N PRO A 223 -5.16 -14.08 19.06
CA PRO A 223 -5.86 -14.56 17.89
C PRO A 223 -7.01 -15.44 18.37
N LYS A 224 -8.25 -15.11 18.03
CA LYS A 224 -9.38 -16.02 18.22
C LYS A 224 -9.04 -17.32 17.48
N GLN A 225 -8.98 -18.42 18.23
CA GLN A 225 -9.03 -19.76 17.68
C GLN A 225 -10.26 -19.84 16.77
N GLN A 226 -10.06 -20.28 15.55
CA GLN A 226 -11.14 -20.73 14.67
C GLN A 226 -11.61 -22.06 15.26
N ASP A 227 -12.78 -22.05 15.91
CA ASP A 227 -13.52 -23.28 16.17
C ASP A 227 -13.95 -23.85 14.81
N GLU A 228 -13.44 -25.01 14.51
CA GLU A 228 -13.95 -25.92 13.50
C GLU A 228 -15.37 -26.36 13.89
N GLN A 229 -16.35 -26.03 13.05
CA GLN A 229 -17.53 -26.84 12.77
C GLN A 229 -17.95 -26.62 11.30
#